data_018aeca138e330d4930f9a28665b8026
#
_entry.id   018aeca138e330d4930f9a28665b8026
#
_cell.length_a   1.000
_cell.length_b   1.000
_cell.length_c   1.000
_cell.angle_alpha   90.00
_cell.angle_beta   90.00
_cell.angle_gamma   90.00
#
_symmetry.space_group_name_H-M   'P 1'
#
loop_
_entity.id
_entity.type
_entity.pdbx_description
1 polymer ?
#
loop_
_entity_poly.entity_id
_entity_poly.type
_entity_poly.pdbx_seq_one_letter_code
_entity_poly.pdbx_strand_id
1 'polypeptide(L)'
;MEGLGISTFSGGMKVGGGAGGLLEKCHIEDTAWSRSVAAGDFNIDYGNVQLVTGDVLAGTGNTLNITSSVGINTLMTVGDILAVTGITSVSATTAFVNTLKIDHSTVQVAWTGGSVPTSGGSSGYDIYGFNIVKTADAKYAVVGSHTKTS
;
A
#
# COMPACT_ATOMS: atom_id res chain seq x y z
N MET A 1 14.62 -0.31 -41.16
CA MET A 1 13.39 -0.12 -40.34
C MET A 1 13.59 -0.94 -39.07
N GLU A 2 14.11 -0.30 -38.03
CA GLU A 2 14.34 -0.98 -36.76
C GLU A 2 13.02 -1.05 -36.02
N GLY A 3 12.53 -2.26 -35.80
CA GLY A 3 11.32 -2.48 -35.02
C GLY A 3 11.60 -2.18 -33.55
N LEU A 4 10.93 -1.20 -32.99
CA LEU A 4 10.87 -0.98 -31.55
C LEU A 4 10.16 -2.18 -30.91
N GLY A 5 10.94 -3.15 -30.46
CA GLY A 5 10.43 -4.28 -29.70
C GLY A 5 9.97 -3.81 -28.33
N ILE A 6 8.68 -3.94 -28.06
CA ILE A 6 8.16 -3.80 -26.70
C ILE A 6 8.54 -5.08 -25.94
N SER A 7 9.48 -4.97 -25.00
CA SER A 7 9.79 -6.07 -24.10
C SER A 7 8.81 -6.05 -22.94
N THR A 8 7.93 -7.04 -22.88
CA THR A 8 7.01 -7.22 -21.76
C THR A 8 7.65 -8.15 -20.74
N PHE A 9 7.92 -7.65 -19.54
CA PHE A 9 8.42 -8.45 -18.42
C PHE A 9 7.23 -8.80 -17.51
N SER A 10 6.68 -9.98 -17.66
CA SER A 10 5.52 -10.45 -16.87
C SER A 10 5.82 -10.75 -15.39
N GLY A 11 7.08 -10.70 -14.99
CA GLY A 11 7.52 -10.95 -13.60
C GLY A 11 8.25 -9.77 -12.97
N GLY A 12 8.13 -8.57 -13.54
CA GLY A 12 8.93 -7.43 -13.13
C GLY A 12 10.38 -7.50 -13.65
N MET A 13 11.05 -6.37 -13.71
CA MET A 13 12.45 -6.28 -14.10
C MET A 13 13.31 -6.09 -12.84
N LYS A 14 14.14 -7.07 -12.50
CA LYS A 14 15.16 -6.91 -11.48
C LYS A 14 16.41 -6.34 -12.12
N VAL A 15 16.68 -5.06 -11.91
CA VAL A 15 17.95 -4.43 -12.29
C VAL A 15 18.89 -4.62 -11.09
N GLY A 16 19.75 -5.63 -11.17
CA GLY A 16 20.61 -5.99 -10.07
C GLY A 16 22.09 -5.79 -10.36
N GLY A 17 22.85 -5.59 -9.30
CA GLY A 17 24.30 -5.77 -9.26
C GLY A 17 25.12 -4.51 -9.55
N GLY A 18 25.35 -3.69 -8.54
CA GLY A 18 26.25 -2.56 -8.56
C GLY A 18 25.56 -1.23 -8.25
N ALA A 19 26.33 -0.18 -8.04
CA ALA A 19 25.86 1.15 -7.60
C ALA A 19 25.02 1.92 -8.64
N GLY A 20 24.37 1.25 -9.57
CA GLY A 20 23.50 1.86 -10.59
C GLY A 20 22.04 1.55 -10.31
N GLY A 21 21.32 2.49 -9.71
CA GLY A 21 19.87 2.39 -9.62
C GLY A 21 19.19 2.64 -10.97
N LEU A 22 18.01 2.07 -11.18
CA LEU A 22 17.13 2.47 -12.29
C LEU A 22 16.67 3.91 -12.01
N LEU A 23 17.09 4.86 -12.85
CA LEU A 23 16.56 6.20 -12.81
C LEU A 23 15.26 6.24 -13.62
N GLU A 24 14.14 6.15 -12.96
CA GLU A 24 12.84 6.34 -13.55
C GLU A 24 12.53 7.84 -13.64
N LYS A 25 12.41 8.35 -14.86
CA LYS A 25 12.14 9.78 -15.11
C LYS A 25 10.67 10.14 -15.03
N CYS A 26 9.79 9.18 -15.16
CA CYS A 26 8.35 9.37 -15.08
C CYS A 26 7.72 8.05 -14.64
N HIS A 27 7.21 8.02 -13.43
CA HIS A 27 6.39 6.94 -12.93
C HIS A 27 4.94 7.41 -13.00
N ILE A 28 4.16 6.80 -13.89
CA ILE A 28 2.71 6.92 -13.84
C ILE A 28 2.24 5.64 -13.15
N GLU A 29 1.98 5.75 -11.86
CA GLU A 29 1.31 4.67 -11.15
C GLU A 29 -0.12 4.59 -11.68
N ASP A 30 -0.51 3.40 -12.11
CA ASP A 30 -1.90 3.14 -12.46
C ASP A 30 -2.70 3.23 -11.16
N THR A 31 -3.24 4.41 -10.90
CA THR A 31 -4.15 4.62 -9.79
C THR A 31 -5.39 3.81 -10.09
N ALA A 32 -5.55 2.71 -9.38
CA ALA A 32 -6.75 1.91 -9.49
C ALA A 32 -7.97 2.79 -9.25
N TRP A 33 -8.63 3.10 -10.32
CA TRP A 33 -9.82 3.89 -10.42
C TRP A 33 -10.90 3.32 -9.50
N SER A 34 -11.34 4.12 -8.55
CA SER A 34 -12.61 3.93 -7.82
C SER A 34 -12.95 2.44 -7.62
N ARG A 35 -12.20 1.74 -6.78
CA ARG A 35 -12.63 0.44 -6.34
C ARG A 35 -13.49 0.60 -5.10
N SER A 36 -14.71 0.13 -5.21
CA SER A 36 -15.40 -0.45 -4.07
C SER A 36 -14.54 -1.64 -3.62
N VAL A 37 -13.51 -1.37 -2.82
CA VAL A 37 -12.66 -2.43 -2.27
C VAL A 37 -13.54 -3.14 -1.25
N ALA A 38 -14.07 -4.28 -1.63
CA ALA A 38 -14.75 -5.15 -0.69
C ALA A 38 -13.78 -5.39 0.47
N ALA A 39 -14.16 -4.93 1.66
CA ALA A 39 -13.53 -5.29 2.92
C ALA A 39 -12.08 -4.83 3.16
N GLY A 40 -11.66 -3.64 2.70
CA GLY A 40 -10.37 -3.07 3.12
C GLY A 40 -9.13 -3.71 2.49
N ASP A 41 -9.27 -4.49 1.41
CA ASP A 41 -8.15 -5.09 0.71
C ASP A 41 -7.48 -4.07 -0.23
N PHE A 42 -6.21 -3.81 0.03
CA PHE A 42 -5.32 -3.02 -0.81
C PHE A 42 -4.43 -3.97 -1.61
N ASN A 43 -4.84 -4.27 -2.85
CA ASN A 43 -4.09 -5.18 -3.69
C ASN A 43 -3.04 -4.42 -4.50
N ILE A 44 -1.76 -4.65 -4.23
CA ILE A 44 -0.64 -3.96 -4.87
C ILE A 44 -0.42 -4.36 -6.34
N ASP A 45 -1.10 -5.39 -6.85
CA ASP A 45 -1.06 -5.70 -8.29
C ASP A 45 -1.66 -4.55 -9.13
N TYR A 46 -2.37 -3.63 -8.49
CA TYR A 46 -2.95 -2.43 -9.12
C TYR A 46 -2.12 -1.16 -8.86
N GLY A 47 -0.93 -1.29 -8.29
CA GLY A 47 -0.03 -0.20 -7.95
C GLY A 47 0.10 0.03 -6.45
N ASN A 48 1.20 0.67 -6.08
CA ASN A 48 1.53 0.95 -4.68
C ASN A 48 0.83 2.20 -4.13
N VAL A 49 0.28 3.04 -5.00
CA VAL A 49 -0.51 4.23 -4.64
C VAL A 49 -1.91 4.03 -5.17
N GLN A 50 -2.91 4.03 -4.29
CA GLN A 50 -4.30 3.81 -4.69
C GLN A 50 -5.23 4.83 -4.06
N LEU A 51 -6.16 5.34 -4.88
CA LEU A 51 -7.28 6.12 -4.42
C LEU A 51 -8.45 5.19 -4.12
N VAL A 52 -8.84 5.14 -2.86
CA VAL A 52 -9.99 4.36 -2.38
C VAL A 52 -11.15 5.32 -2.13
N THR A 53 -12.22 5.18 -2.91
CA THR A 53 -13.41 6.04 -2.79
C THR A 53 -14.53 5.33 -2.02
N GLY A 54 -15.28 6.11 -1.24
CA GLY A 54 -16.35 5.62 -0.36
C GLY A 54 -15.84 5.32 1.05
N ASP A 55 -16.75 5.21 2.01
CA ASP A 55 -16.43 4.88 3.41
C ASP A 55 -16.10 3.39 3.57
N VAL A 56 -15.18 2.90 2.76
CA VAL A 56 -14.80 1.49 2.70
C VAL A 56 -14.30 1.00 4.06
N LEU A 57 -13.69 1.90 4.83
CA LEU A 57 -13.13 1.56 6.13
C LEU A 57 -14.17 1.47 7.25
N ALA A 58 -15.31 2.15 7.12
CA ALA A 58 -16.35 2.16 8.15
C ALA A 58 -17.00 0.78 8.38
N GLY A 59 -16.99 -0.10 7.38
CA GLY A 59 -17.54 -1.46 7.46
C GLY A 59 -16.53 -2.55 7.79
N THR A 60 -15.23 -2.23 7.83
CA THR A 60 -14.14 -3.23 7.96
C THR A 60 -13.50 -3.28 9.35
N GLY A 61 -14.08 -2.59 10.34
CA GLY A 61 -13.50 -2.49 11.69
C GLY A 61 -12.16 -1.74 11.69
N ASN A 62 -12.02 -0.72 10.82
CA ASN A 62 -10.83 0.12 10.70
C ASN A 62 -9.56 -0.67 10.31
N THR A 63 -9.74 -1.73 9.54
CA THR A 63 -8.66 -2.62 9.09
C THR A 63 -8.35 -2.38 7.62
N LEU A 64 -7.07 -2.23 7.29
CA LEU A 64 -6.55 -2.29 5.94
C LEU A 64 -5.75 -3.59 5.77
N ASN A 65 -5.99 -4.33 4.68
CA ASN A 65 -5.24 -5.53 4.34
C ASN A 65 -4.43 -5.30 3.06
N ILE A 66 -3.10 -5.35 3.15
CA ILE A 66 -2.22 -5.26 2.00
C ILE A 66 -2.00 -6.68 1.47
N THR A 67 -2.30 -6.88 0.20
CA THR A 67 -2.23 -8.19 -0.44
C THR A 67 -1.78 -8.10 -1.91
N SER A 68 -1.54 -9.23 -2.53
CA SER A 68 -1.33 -9.37 -3.98
C SER A 68 -1.88 -10.72 -4.44
N SER A 69 -1.98 -10.94 -5.75
CA SER A 69 -2.44 -12.21 -6.32
C SER A 69 -1.57 -13.40 -5.94
N VAL A 70 -0.29 -13.15 -5.65
CA VAL A 70 0.67 -14.19 -5.25
C VAL A 70 1.01 -14.16 -3.76
N GLY A 71 0.45 -13.20 -3.02
CA GLY A 71 0.77 -12.92 -1.63
C GLY A 71 2.05 -12.09 -1.46
N ILE A 72 2.01 -11.14 -0.52
CA ILE A 72 3.13 -10.24 -0.20
C ILE A 72 4.34 -11.05 0.29
N ASN A 73 4.08 -12.10 1.07
CA ASN A 73 5.15 -12.96 1.58
C ASN A 73 5.94 -13.65 0.45
N THR A 74 5.26 -14.05 -0.62
CA THR A 74 5.90 -14.65 -1.80
C THR A 74 6.61 -13.60 -2.65
N LEU A 75 6.02 -12.40 -2.76
CA LEU A 75 6.53 -11.32 -3.59
C LEU A 75 7.84 -10.73 -3.05
N MET A 76 7.95 -10.60 -1.72
CA MET A 76 9.10 -9.99 -1.06
C MET A 76 10.13 -11.02 -0.61
N THR A 77 11.41 -10.68 -0.76
CA THR A 77 12.54 -11.38 -0.15
C THR A 77 12.91 -10.73 1.19
N VAL A 78 13.52 -11.47 2.11
CA VAL A 78 14.00 -10.87 3.37
C VAL A 78 14.97 -9.73 3.08
N GLY A 79 14.70 -8.56 3.67
CA GLY A 79 15.43 -7.31 3.43
C GLY A 79 14.78 -6.39 2.40
N ASP A 80 13.81 -6.87 1.61
CA ASP A 80 13.07 -6.00 0.68
C ASP A 80 12.18 -5.01 1.45
N ILE A 81 11.99 -3.84 0.84
CA ILE A 81 11.12 -2.78 1.34
C ILE A 81 10.01 -2.53 0.33
N LEU A 82 8.78 -2.55 0.80
CA LEU A 82 7.59 -2.18 0.04
C LEU A 82 7.01 -0.89 0.64
N ALA A 83 6.93 0.16 -0.17
CA ALA A 83 6.23 1.38 0.18
C ALA A 83 4.81 1.37 -0.43
N VAL A 84 3.81 1.67 0.38
CA VAL A 84 2.40 1.69 -0.03
C VAL A 84 1.74 2.99 0.45
N THR A 85 0.98 3.63 -0.43
CA THR A 85 0.20 4.82 -0.09
C THR A 85 -1.26 4.62 -0.43
N GLY A 86 -2.11 4.69 0.58
CA GLY A 86 -3.56 4.71 0.41
C GLY A 86 -4.11 6.12 0.58
N ILE A 87 -4.84 6.63 -0.40
CA ILE A 87 -5.61 7.87 -0.32
C ILE A 87 -7.07 7.45 -0.20
N THR A 88 -7.71 7.76 0.92
CA THR A 88 -9.09 7.32 1.19
C THR A 88 -10.01 8.52 1.25
N SER A 89 -11.13 8.47 0.52
CA SER A 89 -12.19 9.47 0.72
C SER A 89 -12.87 9.19 2.06
N VAL A 90 -13.13 10.25 2.82
CA VAL A 90 -13.79 10.16 4.11
C VAL A 90 -15.01 11.07 4.16
N SER A 91 -16.08 10.58 4.76
CA SER A 91 -17.30 11.35 5.04
C SER A 91 -17.67 11.31 6.53
N ALA A 92 -16.92 10.56 7.33
CA ALA A 92 -17.13 10.45 8.77
C ALA A 92 -15.82 10.12 9.49
N THR A 93 -15.64 10.70 10.67
CA THR A 93 -14.45 10.49 11.53
C THR A 93 -14.28 9.04 12.01
N THR A 94 -15.31 8.21 11.84
CA THR A 94 -15.27 6.78 12.17
C THR A 94 -14.61 5.91 11.10
N ALA A 95 -14.38 6.45 9.90
CA ALA A 95 -13.71 5.77 8.80
C ALA A 95 -12.21 6.07 8.85
N PHE A 96 -11.41 5.18 9.45
CA PHE A 96 -9.96 5.32 9.56
C PHE A 96 -9.27 3.96 9.67
N VAL A 97 -7.95 3.92 9.44
CA VAL A 97 -7.15 2.70 9.61
C VAL A 97 -6.43 2.75 10.96
N ASN A 98 -6.64 1.76 11.80
CA ASN A 98 -5.86 1.53 13.02
C ASN A 98 -5.24 0.13 13.07
N THR A 99 -5.70 -0.76 12.23
CA THR A 99 -5.22 -2.14 12.15
C THR A 99 -4.73 -2.42 10.73
N LEU A 100 -3.50 -2.92 10.61
CA LEU A 100 -2.93 -3.36 9.35
C LEU A 100 -2.85 -4.88 9.32
N LYS A 101 -3.20 -5.45 8.18
CA LYS A 101 -2.95 -6.84 7.84
C LYS A 101 -2.06 -6.92 6.61
N ILE A 102 -1.25 -7.96 6.53
CA ILE A 102 -0.52 -8.35 5.34
C ILE A 102 -0.90 -9.81 5.06
N ASP A 103 -1.37 -10.08 3.85
CA ASP A 103 -1.91 -11.39 3.47
C ASP A 103 -2.89 -11.95 4.52
N HIS A 104 -3.84 -11.10 4.96
CA HIS A 104 -4.87 -11.37 5.98
C HIS A 104 -4.35 -11.62 7.41
N SER A 105 -3.03 -11.56 7.65
CA SER A 105 -2.42 -11.70 8.98
C SER A 105 -2.14 -10.34 9.60
N THR A 106 -2.61 -10.11 10.84
CA THR A 106 -2.39 -8.84 11.55
C THR A 106 -0.91 -8.62 11.83
N VAL A 107 -0.44 -7.41 11.54
CA VAL A 107 0.95 -6.99 11.80
C VAL A 107 0.99 -5.80 12.74
N GLN A 108 2.08 -5.70 13.51
CA GLN A 108 2.33 -4.54 14.37
C GLN A 108 2.83 -3.37 13.52
N VAL A 109 2.26 -2.20 13.72
CA VAL A 109 2.65 -0.95 13.03
C VAL A 109 3.26 0.01 14.04
N ALA A 110 4.47 0.47 13.76
CA ALA A 110 5.07 1.62 14.44
C ALA A 110 4.53 2.90 13.79
N TRP A 111 3.56 3.53 14.43
CA TRP A 111 2.95 4.75 13.89
C TRP A 111 3.82 5.97 14.11
N THR A 112 3.95 6.79 13.08
CA THR A 112 4.60 8.12 13.20
C THR A 112 3.81 8.98 14.19
N GLY A 113 4.54 9.69 15.06
CA GLY A 113 3.91 10.40 16.18
C GLY A 113 3.63 9.53 17.40
N GLY A 114 3.95 8.21 17.36
CA GLY A 114 3.91 7.30 18.51
C GLY A 114 2.52 6.84 18.95
N SER A 115 1.46 7.19 18.20
CA SER A 115 0.09 6.84 18.57
C SER A 115 -0.65 6.24 17.39
N VAL A 116 -1.41 5.18 17.66
CA VAL A 116 -2.35 4.58 16.70
C VAL A 116 -3.45 5.61 16.38
N PRO A 117 -3.87 5.77 15.11
CA PRO A 117 -5.00 6.62 14.75
C PRO A 117 -6.26 6.23 15.52
N THR A 118 -6.97 7.22 16.05
CA THR A 118 -8.22 7.04 16.80
C THR A 118 -9.44 7.63 16.09
N SER A 119 -9.21 8.39 15.03
CA SER A 119 -10.27 8.95 14.19
C SER A 119 -9.72 9.32 12.83
N GLY A 120 -10.57 9.30 11.81
CA GLY A 120 -10.30 9.87 10.49
C GLY A 120 -10.59 11.37 10.41
N GLY A 121 -10.46 11.94 9.22
CA GLY A 121 -10.97 13.25 8.86
C GLY A 121 -12.49 13.28 8.86
N SER A 122 -13.08 14.47 8.86
CA SER A 122 -14.55 14.63 8.82
C SER A 122 -15.09 14.68 7.39
N SER A 123 -14.25 15.05 6.44
CA SER A 123 -14.56 15.13 5.01
C SER A 123 -13.28 15.17 4.19
N GLY A 124 -13.38 15.01 2.87
CA GLY A 124 -12.23 15.08 1.97
C GLY A 124 -11.46 13.78 1.89
N TYR A 125 -10.18 13.80 2.17
CA TYR A 125 -9.33 12.63 2.03
C TYR A 125 -8.42 12.45 3.24
N ASP A 126 -8.20 11.19 3.62
CA ASP A 126 -7.13 10.80 4.52
C ASP A 126 -6.03 10.09 3.72
N ILE A 127 -4.77 10.27 4.14
CA ILE A 127 -3.62 9.65 3.50
C ILE A 127 -2.95 8.72 4.50
N TYR A 128 -2.78 7.48 4.11
CA TYR A 128 -2.05 6.45 4.87
C TYR A 128 -0.82 6.03 4.08
N GLY A 129 0.36 6.17 4.70
CA GLY A 129 1.62 5.68 4.15
C GLY A 129 2.15 4.53 5.00
N PHE A 130 2.59 3.44 4.34
CA PHE A 130 3.22 2.32 5.02
C PHE A 130 4.54 1.98 4.35
N ASN A 131 5.61 1.88 5.15
CA ASN A 131 6.87 1.30 4.74
C ASN A 131 7.00 -0.06 5.43
N ILE A 132 7.06 -1.11 4.64
CA ILE A 132 7.02 -2.51 5.07
C ILE A 132 8.35 -3.15 4.73
N VAL A 133 9.08 -3.62 5.73
CA VAL A 133 10.34 -4.36 5.55
C VAL A 133 10.08 -5.82 5.88
N LYS A 134 10.37 -6.75 4.97
CA LYS A 134 10.32 -8.17 5.28
C LYS A 134 11.54 -8.57 6.10
N THR A 135 11.33 -9.02 7.33
CA THR A 135 12.41 -9.38 8.28
C THR A 135 12.66 -10.88 8.36
N ALA A 136 11.63 -11.69 8.10
CA ALA A 136 11.71 -13.15 8.01
C ALA A 136 10.49 -13.67 7.23
N ASP A 137 10.36 -15.00 7.09
CA ASP A 137 9.18 -15.61 6.50
C ASP A 137 7.92 -15.19 7.24
N ALA A 138 6.96 -14.59 6.51
CA ALA A 138 5.71 -14.02 7.02
C ALA A 138 5.88 -13.05 8.21
N LYS A 139 7.06 -12.38 8.32
CA LYS A 139 7.34 -11.39 9.37
C LYS A 139 7.79 -10.07 8.78
N TYR A 140 7.24 -8.99 9.33
CA TYR A 140 7.43 -7.64 8.82
C TYR A 140 7.67 -6.64 9.94
N ALA A 141 8.59 -5.70 9.70
CA ALA A 141 8.67 -4.45 10.43
C ALA A 141 7.93 -3.38 9.61
N VAL A 142 6.98 -2.70 10.22
CA VAL A 142 6.13 -1.75 9.52
C VAL A 142 6.15 -0.40 10.22
N VAL A 143 6.42 0.66 9.44
CA VAL A 143 6.22 2.04 9.88
C VAL A 143 5.02 2.59 9.12
N GLY A 144 4.04 3.11 9.86
CA GLY A 144 2.83 3.71 9.31
C GLY A 144 2.71 5.19 9.62
N SER A 145 2.10 5.93 8.71
CA SER A 145 1.73 7.33 8.88
C SER A 145 0.26 7.54 8.51
N HIS A 146 -0.37 8.49 9.18
CA HIS A 146 -1.73 8.94 8.88
C HIS A 146 -1.77 10.46 8.84
N THR A 147 -2.29 11.01 7.77
CA THR A 147 -2.49 12.45 7.58
C THR A 147 -3.94 12.70 7.23
N LYS A 148 -4.59 13.54 8.01
CA LYS A 148 -5.94 14.06 7.73
C LYS A 148 -5.83 15.33 6.92
N THR A 149 -6.70 15.49 5.94
CA THR A 149 -6.75 16.72 5.11
C THR A 149 -7.88 17.66 5.53
N SER A 150 -8.73 17.25 6.45
CA SER A 150 -9.86 18.06 6.97
C SER A 150 -10.16 17.71 8.43
#